data_7f472564229874266f01b3d3fe818c2e
#
_entry.id   7f472564229874266f01b3d3fe818c2e
#
_cell.length_a   1.000
_cell.length_b   1.000
_cell.length_c   1.000
_cell.angle_alpha   90.00
_cell.angle_beta   90.00
_cell.angle_gamma   90.00
#
_symmetry.space_group_name_H-M   'P 1'
#
loop_
_entity.id
_entity.type
_entity.pdbx_description
1 polymer ?
#
loop_
_entity_poly.entity_id
_entity_poly.type
_entity_poly.pdbx_seq_one_letter_code
_entity_poly.pdbx_strand_id
1 'polypeptide(L)'
;CKNNPVNRIDPDGMDDYRYDDKTGQFHLMKQTDDKTDRVLGYHLNKKTGEYKQNTKWHQTKTRMEGIEKGILSDEVNFKENDNVISVGGEGKPTVTGVENFVIELSEMVGLEIGGFEYSKKGVTEVSNVYIGRYQSSKDNPSRWNTDQRAYPSFNPRIAGSMPNEVDFHVDFHTHLSKFPESDRLRPSGLYTPGGDMEYKRGQQSNG
;
A
#
# COMPACT_ATOMS: atom_id res chain seq x y z
N CYS A 1 21.45 -12.95 -30.30
CA CYS A 1 21.02 -13.38 -28.96
C CYS A 1 22.08 -13.00 -27.94
N LYS A 2 21.86 -11.89 -27.25
CA LYS A 2 22.65 -11.51 -26.07
C LYS A 2 21.72 -11.48 -24.86
N ASN A 3 21.22 -12.64 -24.49
CA ASN A 3 20.64 -12.83 -23.18
C ASN A 3 21.72 -13.45 -22.31
N ASN A 4 22.35 -12.65 -21.49
CA ASN A 4 23.11 -13.11 -20.35
C ASN A 4 22.51 -12.48 -19.09
N PRO A 5 21.49 -13.11 -18.49
CA PRO A 5 20.81 -12.58 -17.31
C PRO A 5 21.57 -12.82 -15.99
N VAL A 6 22.73 -13.48 -16.02
CA VAL A 6 23.32 -14.11 -14.83
C VAL A 6 24.40 -13.30 -14.13
N ASN A 7 24.80 -12.12 -14.61
CA ASN A 7 25.96 -11.41 -14.05
C ASN A 7 25.69 -9.95 -13.69
N ARG A 8 24.62 -9.67 -12.95
CA ARG A 8 24.55 -8.47 -12.13
C ARG A 8 24.12 -8.88 -10.73
N ILE A 9 25.10 -9.33 -9.95
CA ILE A 9 24.95 -9.38 -8.49
C ILE A 9 24.79 -7.93 -8.06
N ASP A 10 23.63 -7.61 -7.52
CA ASP A 10 23.40 -6.35 -6.82
C ASP A 10 23.99 -6.49 -5.43
N PRO A 11 24.97 -5.67 -5.07
CA PRO A 11 25.58 -5.76 -3.75
C PRO A 11 24.57 -5.51 -2.60
N ASP A 12 23.49 -4.82 -2.89
CA ASP A 12 22.48 -4.43 -1.91
C ASP A 12 21.25 -5.34 -1.89
N GLY A 13 21.09 -6.17 -2.94
CA GLY A 13 20.17 -7.30 -3.07
C GLY A 13 18.67 -7.06 -3.01
N MET A 14 18.16 -5.82 -3.00
CA MET A 14 16.73 -5.48 -2.95
C MET A 14 16.11 -5.46 -4.34
N ASP A 15 14.89 -6.01 -4.54
CA ASP A 15 14.16 -5.80 -5.79
C ASP A 15 13.89 -4.31 -5.98
N ASP A 16 14.25 -3.81 -7.16
CA ASP A 16 14.08 -2.42 -7.50
C ASP A 16 12.76 -2.22 -8.23
N TYR A 17 11.89 -1.42 -7.66
CA TYR A 17 10.66 -1.00 -8.28
C TYR A 17 10.69 0.48 -8.67
N ARG A 18 9.99 0.81 -9.73
CA ARG A 18 9.61 2.18 -10.11
C ARG A 18 8.13 2.36 -9.85
N TYR A 19 7.78 3.45 -9.19
CA TYR A 19 6.39 3.87 -9.07
C TYR A 19 6.04 4.88 -10.17
N ASP A 20 4.91 4.68 -10.84
CA ASP A 20 4.37 5.61 -11.83
C ASP A 20 3.32 6.50 -11.18
N ASP A 21 3.67 7.78 -10.97
CA ASP A 21 2.78 8.74 -10.30
C ASP A 21 1.47 9.00 -11.06
N LYS A 22 1.41 8.73 -12.37
CA LYS A 22 0.20 8.92 -13.17
C LYS A 22 -0.77 7.75 -13.02
N THR A 23 -0.27 6.54 -13.19
CA THR A 23 -1.08 5.32 -13.17
C THR A 23 -1.21 4.71 -11.79
N GLY A 24 -0.27 4.99 -10.88
CA GLY A 24 -0.22 4.35 -9.56
C GLY A 24 0.36 2.95 -9.57
N GLN A 25 0.92 2.52 -10.70
CA GLN A 25 1.52 1.18 -10.85
C GLN A 25 2.96 1.14 -10.33
N PHE A 26 3.30 0.01 -9.73
CA PHE A 26 4.68 -0.36 -9.44
C PHE A 26 5.21 -1.25 -10.56
N HIS A 27 6.36 -0.92 -11.10
CA HIS A 27 7.02 -1.69 -12.16
C HIS A 27 8.32 -2.27 -11.64
N LEU A 28 8.48 -3.57 -11.75
CA LEU A 28 9.73 -4.25 -11.43
C LEU A 28 10.80 -3.86 -12.45
N MET A 29 11.84 -3.20 -11.96
CA MET A 29 12.96 -2.74 -12.79
C MET A 29 14.13 -3.70 -12.73
N LYS A 30 14.31 -4.36 -11.59
CA LYS A 30 15.41 -5.31 -11.37
C LYS A 30 14.99 -6.31 -10.29
N GLN A 31 15.20 -7.58 -10.55
CA GLN A 31 14.95 -8.66 -9.60
C GLN A 31 16.23 -9.06 -8.87
N THR A 32 16.11 -9.41 -7.59
CA THR A 32 17.23 -9.80 -6.72
C THR A 32 16.78 -10.87 -5.72
N ASP A 33 17.74 -11.48 -5.02
CA ASP A 33 17.47 -12.58 -4.08
C ASP A 33 17.29 -12.12 -2.62
N ASP A 34 17.11 -10.81 -2.37
CA ASP A 34 17.04 -10.26 -1.01
C ASP A 34 15.69 -10.38 -0.33
N LYS A 35 15.72 -10.09 0.98
CA LYS A 35 14.56 -10.21 1.86
C LYS A 35 13.60 -9.01 1.77
N THR A 36 14.04 -7.90 1.19
CA THR A 36 13.24 -6.67 1.10
C THR A 36 13.28 -6.08 -0.29
N ASP A 37 12.34 -5.21 -0.58
CA ASP A 37 12.20 -4.45 -1.82
C ASP A 37 12.38 -2.95 -1.56
N ARG A 38 12.62 -2.19 -2.62
CA ARG A 38 12.68 -0.73 -2.57
C ARG A 38 12.04 -0.08 -3.79
N VAL A 39 11.55 1.13 -3.61
CA VAL A 39 11.03 1.96 -4.69
C VAL A 39 12.03 3.08 -4.97
N LEU A 40 12.61 3.06 -6.15
CA LEU A 40 13.61 4.02 -6.59
C LEU A 40 13.00 5.08 -7.50
N GLY A 41 13.67 6.23 -7.55
CA GLY A 41 13.34 7.29 -8.50
C GLY A 41 13.91 6.99 -9.88
N TYR A 42 13.10 7.11 -10.91
CA TYR A 42 13.47 6.95 -12.31
C TYR A 42 12.99 8.14 -13.14
N HIS A 43 13.66 8.38 -14.24
CA HIS A 43 13.23 9.32 -15.27
C HIS A 43 13.25 8.68 -16.65
N LEU A 44 12.30 9.09 -17.50
CA LEU A 44 12.25 8.63 -18.89
C LEU A 44 13.34 9.34 -19.71
N ASN A 45 14.23 8.60 -20.31
CA ASN A 45 15.13 9.10 -21.32
C ASN A 45 14.36 9.28 -22.64
N LYS A 46 14.01 10.52 -22.97
CA LYS A 46 13.20 10.85 -24.15
C LYS A 46 13.85 10.43 -25.49
N LYS A 47 15.17 10.22 -25.52
CA LYS A 47 15.89 9.81 -26.75
C LYS A 47 15.82 8.30 -26.98
N THR A 48 15.86 7.49 -25.92
CA THR A 48 15.89 6.02 -26.03
C THR A 48 14.55 5.39 -25.67
N GLY A 49 13.63 6.13 -25.04
CA GLY A 49 12.38 5.58 -24.50
C GLY A 49 12.56 4.73 -23.24
N GLU A 50 13.76 4.64 -22.70
CA GLU A 50 14.09 3.80 -21.54
C GLU A 50 13.98 4.60 -20.23
N TYR A 51 13.57 3.93 -19.17
CA TYR A 51 13.67 4.48 -17.82
C TYR A 51 15.09 4.30 -17.27
N LYS A 52 15.66 5.38 -16.72
CA LYS A 52 16.97 5.40 -16.07
C LYS A 52 16.84 5.82 -14.63
N GLN A 53 17.51 5.13 -13.73
CA GLN A 53 17.56 5.47 -12.32
C GLN A 53 18.14 6.86 -12.10
N ASN A 54 17.56 7.57 -11.16
CA ASN A 54 18.00 8.90 -10.76
C ASN A 54 19.32 8.80 -9.96
N THR A 55 20.34 9.48 -10.45
CA THR A 55 21.69 9.47 -9.82
C THR A 55 22.17 10.84 -9.39
N LYS A 56 21.56 11.91 -9.93
CA LYS A 56 21.97 13.29 -9.65
C LYS A 56 21.49 13.72 -8.27
N TRP A 57 22.27 14.60 -7.61
CA TRP A 57 21.98 15.07 -6.24
C TRP A 57 20.63 15.77 -6.08
N HIS A 58 20.12 16.40 -7.13
CA HIS A 58 18.82 17.12 -7.14
C HIS A 58 17.63 16.24 -7.54
N GLN A 59 17.84 14.96 -7.77
CA GLN A 59 16.80 13.99 -8.13
C GLN A 59 16.47 13.11 -6.92
N THR A 60 15.20 12.79 -6.73
CA THR A 60 14.79 11.76 -5.76
C THR A 60 15.37 10.42 -6.19
N LYS A 61 16.27 9.87 -5.38
CA LYS A 61 16.93 8.59 -5.66
C LYS A 61 16.13 7.42 -5.15
N THR A 62 15.70 7.50 -3.91
CA THR A 62 14.90 6.49 -3.22
C THR A 62 13.61 7.11 -2.76
N ARG A 63 12.52 6.39 -2.89
CA ARG A 63 11.18 6.81 -2.45
C ARG A 63 10.72 5.99 -1.24
N MET A 64 10.98 4.69 -1.22
CA MET A 64 10.68 3.76 -0.13
C MET A 64 11.77 2.69 -0.06
N GLU A 65 12.10 2.21 1.13
CA GLU A 65 13.08 1.15 1.38
C GLU A 65 12.57 0.15 2.41
N GLY A 66 13.18 -1.05 2.44
CA GLY A 66 12.88 -2.04 3.48
C GLY A 66 11.49 -2.66 3.37
N ILE A 67 10.88 -2.63 2.19
CA ILE A 67 9.58 -3.25 1.94
C ILE A 67 9.75 -4.76 1.96
N GLU A 68 9.03 -5.47 2.82
CA GLU A 68 9.12 -6.93 2.89
C GLU A 68 8.64 -7.59 1.59
N LYS A 69 9.34 -8.65 1.19
CA LYS A 69 8.99 -9.44 -0.01
C LYS A 69 7.54 -9.96 0.06
N GLY A 70 6.88 -9.97 -1.09
CA GLY A 70 5.49 -10.40 -1.22
C GLY A 70 4.46 -9.27 -1.01
N ILE A 71 4.89 -8.05 -0.69
CA ILE A 71 4.04 -6.86 -0.65
C ILE A 71 3.91 -6.27 -2.06
N LEU A 72 5.02 -6.12 -2.76
CA LEU A 72 5.02 -5.63 -4.14
C LEU A 72 5.09 -6.79 -5.14
N SER A 73 4.52 -6.56 -6.31
CA SER A 73 4.69 -7.38 -7.51
C SER A 73 4.72 -6.46 -8.74
N ASP A 74 5.21 -6.97 -9.86
CA ASP A 74 5.17 -6.20 -11.10
C ASP A 74 3.73 -5.86 -11.48
N GLU A 75 3.52 -4.62 -11.88
CA GLU A 75 2.22 -4.04 -12.24
C GLU A 75 1.18 -3.93 -11.11
N VAL A 76 1.53 -4.24 -9.85
CA VAL A 76 0.61 -4.01 -8.73
C VAL A 76 0.22 -2.54 -8.65
N ASN A 77 -1.07 -2.30 -8.38
CA ASN A 77 -1.64 -0.95 -8.38
C ASN A 77 -2.58 -0.76 -7.19
N PHE A 78 -2.10 -0.09 -6.17
CA PHE A 78 -2.88 0.26 -4.98
C PHE A 78 -3.75 1.52 -5.18
N LYS A 79 -3.52 2.27 -6.25
CA LYS A 79 -4.30 3.47 -6.58
C LYS A 79 -5.68 3.11 -7.12
N GLU A 80 -5.71 2.17 -8.06
CA GLU A 80 -6.93 1.84 -8.81
C GLU A 80 -7.63 0.58 -8.29
N ASN A 81 -6.89 -0.30 -7.59
CA ASN A 81 -7.35 -1.60 -7.15
C ASN A 81 -7.28 -1.76 -5.63
N ASP A 82 -8.28 -2.44 -5.07
CA ASP A 82 -8.15 -3.03 -3.75
C ASP A 82 -7.21 -4.23 -3.86
N ASN A 83 -6.38 -4.46 -2.82
CA ASN A 83 -5.39 -5.52 -2.81
C ASN A 83 -5.49 -6.34 -1.53
N VAL A 84 -5.14 -7.61 -1.62
CA VAL A 84 -5.02 -8.49 -0.46
C VAL A 84 -3.61 -9.05 -0.40
N ILE A 85 -2.96 -8.86 0.73
CA ILE A 85 -1.64 -9.38 1.00
C ILE A 85 -1.77 -10.48 2.04
N SER A 86 -1.38 -11.71 1.68
CA SER A 86 -1.29 -12.80 2.63
C SER A 86 -0.09 -12.60 3.53
N VAL A 87 -0.28 -12.71 4.85
CA VAL A 87 0.74 -12.45 5.86
C VAL A 87 1.00 -13.67 6.73
N GLY A 88 2.13 -13.65 7.42
CA GLY A 88 2.53 -14.71 8.32
C GLY A 88 2.96 -15.99 7.60
N GLY A 89 3.82 -16.75 8.24
CA GLY A 89 4.41 -17.96 7.67
C GLY A 89 5.66 -17.70 6.82
N GLU A 90 6.28 -18.78 6.39
CA GLU A 90 7.53 -18.72 5.64
C GLU A 90 7.35 -18.07 4.26
N GLY A 91 8.23 -17.13 3.93
CA GLY A 91 8.24 -16.46 2.64
C GLY A 91 7.14 -15.42 2.43
N LYS A 92 6.35 -15.11 3.45
CA LYS A 92 5.33 -14.05 3.41
C LYS A 92 5.75 -12.86 4.27
N PRO A 93 5.24 -11.65 3.95
CA PRO A 93 5.46 -10.50 4.80
C PRO A 93 4.77 -10.66 6.16
N THR A 94 5.25 -9.90 7.13
CA THR A 94 4.59 -9.75 8.43
C THR A 94 3.44 -8.76 8.35
N VAL A 95 2.51 -8.81 9.29
CA VAL A 95 1.46 -7.78 9.43
C VAL A 95 2.11 -6.39 9.57
N THR A 96 3.07 -6.27 10.48
CA THR A 96 3.80 -5.00 10.71
C THR A 96 4.54 -4.53 9.45
N GLY A 97 5.10 -5.43 8.64
CA GLY A 97 5.72 -5.08 7.37
C GLY A 97 4.72 -4.45 6.39
N VAL A 98 3.51 -5.01 6.32
CA VAL A 98 2.44 -4.45 5.49
C VAL A 98 1.94 -3.11 6.04
N GLU A 99 1.75 -2.98 7.35
CA GLU A 99 1.36 -1.71 7.98
C GLU A 99 2.37 -0.59 7.70
N ASN A 100 3.67 -0.87 7.88
CA ASN A 100 4.75 0.08 7.57
C ASN A 100 4.73 0.49 6.10
N PHE A 101 4.57 -0.47 5.19
CA PHE A 101 4.42 -0.18 3.76
C PHE A 101 3.24 0.74 3.49
N VAL A 102 2.07 0.50 4.09
CA VAL A 102 0.87 1.32 3.88
C VAL A 102 1.10 2.75 4.39
N ILE A 103 1.77 2.92 5.54
CA ILE A 103 2.14 4.22 6.08
C ILE A 103 3.07 4.97 5.11
N GLU A 104 4.15 4.34 4.65
CA GLU A 104 5.09 4.95 3.72
C GLU A 104 4.46 5.25 2.36
N LEU A 105 3.60 4.36 1.85
CA LEU A 105 2.84 4.59 0.62
C LEU A 105 1.92 5.80 0.77
N SER A 106 1.20 5.89 1.88
CA SER A 106 0.32 7.02 2.22
C SER A 106 1.09 8.34 2.22
N GLU A 107 2.23 8.40 2.88
CA GLU A 107 3.11 9.58 2.89
C GLU A 107 3.64 9.92 1.48
N MET A 108 4.05 8.91 0.72
CA MET A 108 4.57 9.08 -0.64
C MET A 108 3.54 9.67 -1.60
N VAL A 109 2.28 9.21 -1.50
CA VAL A 109 1.19 9.67 -2.39
C VAL A 109 0.42 10.86 -1.81
N GLY A 110 0.59 11.17 -0.53
CA GLY A 110 -0.06 12.27 0.16
C GLY A 110 -1.56 12.07 0.40
N LEU A 111 -2.02 10.81 0.49
CA LEU A 111 -3.41 10.41 0.69
C LEU A 111 -3.51 9.37 1.82
N GLU A 112 -4.58 9.43 2.59
CA GLU A 112 -4.88 8.40 3.58
C GLU A 112 -5.29 7.10 2.89
N ILE A 113 -4.85 5.98 3.44
CA ILE A 113 -5.11 4.64 2.95
C ILE A 113 -5.66 3.81 4.11
N GLY A 114 -6.74 3.10 3.88
CA GLY A 114 -7.35 2.24 4.89
C GLY A 114 -7.45 0.80 4.44
N GLY A 115 -7.72 -0.07 5.41
CA GLY A 115 -7.80 -1.49 5.18
C GLY A 115 -8.35 -2.28 6.36
N PHE A 116 -8.27 -3.60 6.24
CA PHE A 116 -8.69 -4.55 7.26
C PHE A 116 -7.64 -5.64 7.44
N GLU A 117 -7.41 -6.01 8.67
CA GLU A 117 -6.71 -7.24 9.03
C GLU A 117 -7.76 -8.33 9.30
N TYR A 118 -7.61 -9.48 8.67
CA TYR A 118 -8.58 -10.55 8.81
C TYR A 118 -7.97 -11.94 8.67
N SER A 119 -8.72 -12.94 9.13
CA SER A 119 -8.42 -14.36 8.97
C SER A 119 -9.67 -15.13 8.56
N LYS A 120 -9.51 -16.40 8.24
CA LYS A 120 -10.66 -17.30 8.14
C LYS A 120 -11.36 -17.40 9.49
N LYS A 121 -12.67 -17.55 9.46
CA LYS A 121 -13.49 -17.66 10.68
C LYS A 121 -12.97 -18.74 11.63
N GLY A 122 -12.84 -18.35 12.91
CA GLY A 122 -12.32 -19.22 13.97
C GLY A 122 -10.79 -19.30 14.05
N VAL A 123 -10.07 -18.55 13.24
CA VAL A 123 -8.61 -18.43 13.30
C VAL A 123 -8.24 -17.13 14.01
N THR A 124 -7.47 -17.25 15.09
CA THR A 124 -7.10 -16.11 15.94
C THR A 124 -5.96 -15.25 15.40
N GLU A 125 -5.15 -15.80 14.51
CA GLU A 125 -4.02 -15.09 13.92
C GLU A 125 -4.41 -14.44 12.60
N VAL A 126 -3.99 -13.20 12.41
CA VAL A 126 -4.15 -12.48 11.13
C VAL A 126 -3.43 -13.25 10.02
N SER A 127 -4.11 -13.53 8.95
CA SER A 127 -3.55 -14.24 7.80
C SER A 127 -3.58 -13.43 6.51
N ASN A 128 -4.33 -12.34 6.49
CA ASN A 128 -4.45 -11.44 5.35
C ASN A 128 -4.64 -9.99 5.78
N VAL A 129 -4.07 -9.09 5.01
CA VAL A 129 -4.31 -7.65 5.10
C VAL A 129 -4.96 -7.18 3.80
N TYR A 130 -6.15 -6.64 3.91
CA TYR A 130 -6.87 -6.00 2.82
C TYR A 130 -6.53 -4.52 2.79
N ILE A 131 -6.01 -4.03 1.69
CA ILE A 131 -5.67 -2.63 1.48
C ILE A 131 -6.65 -2.07 0.45
N GLY A 132 -7.42 -1.06 0.86
CA GLY A 132 -8.32 -0.35 -0.02
C GLY A 132 -7.57 0.55 -1.00
N ARG A 133 -8.08 0.64 -2.22
CA ARG A 133 -7.54 1.57 -3.22
C ARG A 133 -7.61 3.01 -2.73
N TYR A 134 -6.57 3.78 -3.01
CA TYR A 134 -6.46 5.19 -2.62
C TYR A 134 -6.70 6.16 -3.79
N GLN A 135 -7.37 5.75 -4.84
CA GLN A 135 -7.68 6.59 -5.98
C GLN A 135 -8.18 7.95 -5.50
N SER A 136 -7.34 8.95 -5.67
CA SER A 136 -7.75 10.31 -5.39
C SER A 136 -8.76 10.70 -6.44
N SER A 137 -9.83 11.11 -5.99
CA SER A 137 -10.94 11.43 -6.79
C SER A 137 -10.67 12.67 -7.65
N LYS A 138 -10.48 12.47 -8.90
CA LYS A 138 -11.12 13.36 -9.87
C LYS A 138 -12.64 13.44 -9.61
N ASP A 139 -13.17 12.42 -8.96
CA ASP A 139 -14.58 12.22 -8.69
C ASP A 139 -15.06 12.91 -7.42
N ASN A 140 -14.16 13.40 -6.58
CA ASN A 140 -14.48 14.22 -5.43
C ASN A 140 -13.38 15.26 -5.15
N PRO A 141 -13.47 16.45 -5.75
CA PRO A 141 -12.46 17.50 -5.63
C PRO A 141 -12.46 18.19 -4.26
N SER A 142 -13.23 17.71 -3.26
CA SER A 142 -13.20 18.28 -1.93
C SER A 142 -11.91 17.93 -1.19
N ARG A 143 -11.51 18.78 -0.24
CA ARG A 143 -10.34 18.53 0.63
C ARG A 143 -10.48 17.26 1.52
N TRP A 144 -11.67 16.68 1.57
CA TRP A 144 -12.04 15.50 2.34
C TRP A 144 -11.97 14.20 1.52
N ASN A 145 -11.34 14.22 0.38
CA ASN A 145 -11.25 13.08 -0.52
C ASN A 145 -10.53 11.88 0.03
N THR A 146 -9.64 12.12 0.96
CA THR A 146 -8.93 11.07 1.67
C THR A 146 -9.89 10.15 2.41
N ASP A 147 -10.92 10.71 3.03
CA ASP A 147 -11.83 9.99 3.90
C ASP A 147 -12.63 8.91 3.20
N GLN A 148 -12.99 9.12 1.94
CA GLN A 148 -13.78 8.13 1.19
C GLN A 148 -13.01 6.85 0.87
N ARG A 149 -11.69 6.89 0.91
CA ARG A 149 -10.82 5.74 0.62
C ARG A 149 -10.12 5.18 1.85
N ALA A 150 -10.06 5.97 2.91
CA ALA A 150 -9.57 5.50 4.20
C ALA A 150 -10.48 4.40 4.82
N TYR A 151 -11.73 4.30 4.40
CA TYR A 151 -12.68 3.29 4.85
C TYR A 151 -13.18 2.45 3.67
N PRO A 152 -12.39 1.52 3.17
CA PRO A 152 -12.79 0.66 2.07
C PRO A 152 -13.93 -0.27 2.50
N SER A 153 -14.82 -0.59 1.58
CA SER A 153 -15.76 -1.69 1.77
C SER A 153 -15.08 -3.02 1.46
N PHE A 154 -15.24 -4.00 2.34
CA PHE A 154 -14.73 -5.35 2.09
C PHE A 154 -15.37 -5.93 0.83
N ASN A 155 -14.54 -6.29 -0.14
CA ASN A 155 -14.97 -6.86 -1.41
C ASN A 155 -14.68 -8.38 -1.43
N PRO A 156 -15.72 -9.23 -1.32
CA PRO A 156 -15.53 -10.68 -1.26
C PRO A 156 -14.81 -11.27 -2.48
N ARG A 157 -14.94 -10.65 -3.65
CA ARG A 157 -14.27 -11.11 -4.87
C ARG A 157 -12.75 -10.91 -4.80
N ILE A 158 -12.32 -9.81 -4.19
CA ILE A 158 -10.90 -9.51 -4.00
C ILE A 158 -10.35 -10.32 -2.83
N ALA A 159 -11.11 -10.40 -1.74
CA ALA A 159 -10.71 -11.15 -0.55
C ALA A 159 -10.75 -12.68 -0.74
N GLY A 160 -11.45 -13.18 -1.75
CA GLY A 160 -11.63 -14.61 -1.99
C GLY A 160 -12.48 -15.31 -0.92
N SER A 161 -13.20 -14.56 -0.08
CA SER A 161 -14.02 -15.07 1.02
C SER A 161 -15.20 -14.14 1.26
N MET A 162 -16.33 -14.70 1.68
CA MET A 162 -17.49 -13.91 2.09
C MET A 162 -17.29 -13.28 3.48
N PRO A 163 -17.94 -12.15 3.80
CA PRO A 163 -17.78 -11.49 5.10
C PRO A 163 -18.12 -12.40 6.30
N ASN A 164 -19.05 -13.33 6.14
CA ASN A 164 -19.43 -14.29 7.18
C ASN A 164 -18.46 -15.48 7.33
N GLU A 165 -17.49 -15.62 6.43
CA GLU A 165 -16.46 -16.66 6.44
C GLU A 165 -15.13 -16.18 7.03
N VAL A 166 -15.08 -14.91 7.43
CA VAL A 166 -13.87 -14.29 7.98
C VAL A 166 -14.15 -13.69 9.36
N ASP A 167 -13.08 -13.59 10.15
CA ASP A 167 -13.03 -12.80 11.36
C ASP A 167 -12.16 -11.57 11.10
N PHE A 168 -12.75 -10.39 11.27
CA PHE A 168 -12.05 -9.12 11.18
C PHE A 168 -11.39 -8.82 12.53
N HIS A 169 -10.08 -8.59 12.52
CA HIS A 169 -9.29 -8.31 13.72
C HIS A 169 -9.12 -6.80 13.94
N VAL A 170 -8.72 -6.08 12.88
CA VAL A 170 -8.47 -4.64 12.91
C VAL A 170 -9.02 -4.01 11.64
N ASP A 171 -9.65 -2.86 11.77
CA ASP A 171 -9.85 -1.88 10.71
C ASP A 171 -8.88 -0.71 10.96
N PHE A 172 -8.19 -0.26 9.93
CA PHE A 172 -7.19 0.78 10.05
C PHE A 172 -7.26 1.79 8.91
N HIS A 173 -6.74 2.97 9.17
CA HIS A 173 -6.39 3.94 8.13
C HIS A 173 -5.20 4.78 8.59
N THR A 174 -4.49 5.36 7.62
CA THR A 174 -3.31 6.18 7.87
C THR A 174 -3.69 7.64 8.07
N HIS A 175 -2.91 8.36 8.87
CA HIS A 175 -2.94 9.81 8.99
C HIS A 175 -1.61 10.39 8.50
N LEU A 176 -1.67 11.35 7.60
CA LEU A 176 -0.48 11.95 7.00
C LEU A 176 0.30 12.80 8.00
N SER A 177 1.61 12.72 7.98
CA SER A 177 2.53 13.46 8.87
C SER A 177 2.41 14.98 8.71
N LYS A 178 1.92 15.47 7.57
CA LYS A 178 1.68 16.91 7.33
C LYS A 178 0.56 17.50 8.20
N PHE A 179 -0.27 16.68 8.80
CA PHE A 179 -1.29 17.15 9.74
C PHE A 179 -0.71 17.32 11.15
N PRO A 180 -1.23 18.27 11.96
CA PRO A 180 -0.83 18.42 13.35
C PRO A 180 -0.99 17.11 14.13
N GLU A 181 -0.10 16.87 15.08
CA GLU A 181 -0.15 15.65 15.91
C GLU A 181 -1.51 15.49 16.61
N SER A 182 -2.12 16.61 17.04
CA SER A 182 -3.47 16.61 17.62
C SER A 182 -4.52 16.03 16.69
N ASP A 183 -4.39 16.22 15.41
CA ASP A 183 -5.35 15.75 14.41
C ASP A 183 -5.07 14.29 14.02
N ARG A 184 -3.78 13.91 14.01
CA ARG A 184 -3.36 12.53 13.72
C ARG A 184 -3.72 11.54 14.84
N LEU A 185 -3.72 11.99 16.10
CA LEU A 185 -4.02 11.16 17.27
C LEU A 185 -5.51 11.16 17.65
N ARG A 186 -6.31 11.97 17.01
CA ARG A 186 -7.77 11.98 17.26
C ARG A 186 -8.46 11.10 16.23
N PRO A 187 -9.36 10.19 16.69
CA PRO A 187 -10.28 9.55 15.76
C PRO A 187 -11.05 10.64 15.00
N SER A 188 -10.98 10.64 13.68
CA SER A 188 -11.76 11.56 12.86
C SER A 188 -13.26 11.28 13.12
N GLY A 189 -14.10 12.30 13.16
CA GLY A 189 -15.54 12.14 13.32
C GLY A 189 -16.11 12.27 14.72
N LEU A 190 -15.30 12.66 15.70
CA LEU A 190 -15.87 13.14 16.97
C LEU A 190 -16.83 14.33 16.77
N TYR A 191 -16.64 15.09 15.67
CA TYR A 191 -17.38 16.31 15.36
C TYR A 191 -17.85 16.44 13.91
N THR A 192 -17.57 15.45 13.06
CA THR A 192 -17.92 15.47 11.64
C THR A 192 -18.65 14.20 11.23
N PRO A 193 -19.77 14.30 10.49
CA PRO A 193 -20.41 13.13 9.90
C PRO A 193 -19.44 12.34 9.02
N GLY A 194 -19.48 11.00 9.11
CA GLY A 194 -18.66 10.11 8.30
C GLY A 194 -17.24 9.85 8.82
N GLY A 195 -16.90 10.30 10.03
CA GLY A 195 -15.60 10.01 10.63
C GLY A 195 -15.51 8.67 11.37
N ASP A 196 -14.35 8.36 11.94
CA ASP A 196 -14.00 7.07 12.58
C ASP A 196 -15.03 6.57 13.58
N MET A 197 -15.57 7.48 14.40
CA MET A 197 -16.56 7.11 15.43
C MET A 197 -17.91 6.75 14.83
N GLU A 198 -18.30 7.40 13.75
CA GLU A 198 -19.55 7.10 13.05
C GLU A 198 -19.42 5.78 12.27
N TYR A 199 -18.26 5.53 11.66
CA TYR A 199 -17.93 4.28 11.02
C TYR A 199 -18.03 3.09 11.99
N LYS A 200 -17.40 3.19 13.18
CA LYS A 200 -17.49 2.15 14.22
C LYS A 200 -18.92 1.93 14.73
N ARG A 201 -19.72 2.98 14.87
CA ARG A 201 -21.14 2.84 15.23
C ARG A 201 -21.92 2.10 14.15
N GLY A 202 -21.66 2.37 12.87
CA GLY A 202 -22.28 1.68 11.75
C GLY A 202 -21.94 0.19 11.71
N GLN A 203 -20.71 -0.18 12.04
CA GLN A 203 -20.25 -1.57 12.13
C GLN A 203 -20.95 -2.33 13.28
N GLN A 204 -21.10 -1.69 14.46
CA GLN A 204 -21.77 -2.28 15.62
C GLN A 204 -23.28 -2.46 15.45
N SER A 205 -23.92 -1.67 14.57
CA SER A 205 -25.36 -1.78 14.30
C SER A 205 -25.72 -2.86 13.29
N ASN A 206 -24.74 -3.41 12.58
CA ASN A 206 -24.93 -4.44 11.54
C ASN A 206 -24.41 -5.83 11.97
N GLY A 207 -24.03 -6.00 13.22
CA GLY A 207 -23.55 -7.25 13.83
C GLY A 207 -24.61 -8.05 14.56
#